data_8071a8d9ea8295ea3620aeaf6bc0b589
#
_entry.id   8071a8d9ea8295ea3620aeaf6bc0b589
#
_cell.length_a   1.000
_cell.length_b   1.000
_cell.length_c   1.000
_cell.angle_alpha   90.00
_cell.angle_beta   90.00
_cell.angle_gamma   90.00
#
_symmetry.space_group_name_H-M   'P 1'
#
loop_
_entity.id
_entity.type
_entity.pdbx_description
1 polymer ?
#
loop_
_entity_poly.entity_id
_entity_poly.type
_entity_poly.pdbx_seq_one_letter_code
_entity_poly.pdbx_strand_id
1 'polypeptide(L)'
;VATELQSRTEPPPGGAQAHEPAAAIGDTAIELQGIERTFTDRRGAEVPALGGVSLRVVHGELLAVVGPSGCGKTTLLELICGLQVPDAGVLESDPAVLMPQRDLLLPWLDALDNAALALRIAHVPRAQARERAASLFAELGLQGFERAHPSELSGGMRQRVAFVRTLLAGKPVLCLDEPFGALDAITRAEMQDWLVRALARAPRTVLLVTHDVEEAVLLADRVLVLSPRPGRVAGEIDVALPRPRGRTDARVVALREQALELLAGARPA
;
A
#
# COMPACT_ATOMS: atom_id res chain seq x y z
N VAL A 1 25.20 -64.99 -29.57
CA VAL A 1 24.11 -64.44 -28.79
C VAL A 1 24.50 -63.00 -28.40
N ALA A 2 24.01 -62.01 -29.16
CA ALA A 2 24.26 -60.60 -28.98
C ALA A 2 23.24 -60.03 -27.99
N THR A 3 23.71 -59.31 -27.01
CA THR A 3 22.83 -58.51 -26.09
C THR A 3 23.04 -57.08 -26.40
N GLU A 4 22.00 -56.44 -26.96
CA GLU A 4 21.92 -54.97 -27.19
C GLU A 4 21.79 -54.24 -25.88
N LEU A 5 22.70 -53.28 -25.64
CA LEU A 5 22.60 -52.29 -24.61
C LEU A 5 21.83 -51.06 -25.18
N GLN A 6 20.58 -50.90 -24.74
CA GLN A 6 19.80 -49.68 -24.98
C GLN A 6 20.29 -48.56 -24.04
N SER A 7 20.89 -47.52 -24.63
CA SER A 7 21.22 -46.27 -23.96
C SER A 7 19.94 -45.46 -23.70
N ARG A 8 19.57 -45.25 -22.43
CA ARG A 8 18.57 -44.29 -22.00
C ARG A 8 19.22 -42.89 -21.96
N THR A 9 18.83 -42.05 -22.87
CA THR A 9 19.09 -40.60 -22.77
C THR A 9 18.10 -39.98 -21.83
N GLU A 10 18.57 -39.40 -20.70
CA GLU A 10 17.78 -38.53 -19.81
C GLU A 10 17.47 -37.22 -20.52
N PRO A 11 16.25 -36.66 -20.38
CA PRO A 11 15.94 -35.34 -20.86
C PRO A 11 16.59 -34.24 -19.97
N PRO A 12 16.93 -33.08 -20.53
CA PRO A 12 17.55 -31.98 -19.78
C PRO A 12 16.58 -31.37 -18.75
N PRO A 13 17.10 -30.81 -17.64
CA PRO A 13 16.27 -30.24 -16.59
C PRO A 13 15.47 -29.02 -17.11
N GLY A 14 14.18 -29.05 -16.81
CA GLY A 14 13.20 -28.09 -17.27
C GLY A 14 13.57 -26.66 -16.97
N GLY A 15 13.45 -25.83 -17.98
CA GLY A 15 13.57 -24.37 -17.88
C GLY A 15 12.55 -23.81 -16.88
N ALA A 16 13.02 -22.86 -16.12
CA ALA A 16 12.19 -22.03 -15.25
C ALA A 16 11.08 -21.40 -16.09
N GLN A 17 9.84 -21.80 -15.84
CA GLN A 17 8.67 -21.14 -16.42
C GLN A 17 8.60 -19.74 -15.81
N ALA A 18 8.78 -18.74 -16.65
CA ALA A 18 8.45 -17.36 -16.34
C ALA A 18 6.97 -17.29 -15.95
N HIS A 19 6.71 -16.77 -14.77
CA HIS A 19 5.36 -16.52 -14.28
C HIS A 19 4.80 -15.34 -15.06
N GLU A 20 4.02 -15.59 -16.11
CA GLU A 20 3.15 -14.60 -16.72
C GLU A 20 2.07 -14.23 -15.71
N PRO A 21 1.82 -12.94 -15.45
CA PRO A 21 0.66 -12.52 -14.68
C PRO A 21 -0.58 -12.71 -15.56
N ALA A 22 -1.30 -13.81 -15.36
CA ALA A 22 -2.61 -14.02 -15.96
C ALA A 22 -3.59 -13.03 -15.32
N ALA A 23 -3.83 -11.90 -15.99
CA ALA A 23 -4.94 -11.01 -15.70
C ALA A 23 -6.26 -11.71 -16.08
N ALA A 24 -6.86 -12.43 -15.16
CA ALA A 24 -8.20 -12.95 -15.32
C ALA A 24 -9.19 -11.78 -15.25
N ILE A 25 -9.98 -11.61 -16.32
CA ILE A 25 -11.12 -10.68 -16.39
C ILE A 25 -12.15 -11.18 -15.37
N GLY A 26 -12.26 -10.50 -14.21
CA GLY A 26 -13.20 -10.85 -13.14
C GLY A 26 -12.69 -10.64 -11.71
N ASP A 27 -11.44 -10.27 -11.52
CA ASP A 27 -10.78 -10.24 -10.21
C ASP A 27 -10.34 -8.82 -9.79
N THR A 28 -11.25 -7.85 -9.94
CA THR A 28 -11.00 -6.43 -9.62
C THR A 28 -11.38 -6.13 -8.18
N ALA A 29 -10.44 -5.64 -7.39
CA ALA A 29 -10.67 -5.20 -6.01
C ALA A 29 -11.08 -3.72 -5.92
N ILE A 30 -10.57 -2.88 -6.84
CA ILE A 30 -10.89 -1.44 -6.91
C ILE A 30 -11.02 -1.07 -8.37
N GLU A 31 -12.10 -0.37 -8.72
CA GLU A 31 -12.31 0.23 -10.04
C GLU A 31 -12.82 1.66 -9.90
N LEU A 32 -12.11 2.59 -10.53
CA LEU A 32 -12.47 4.00 -10.62
C LEU A 32 -12.55 4.40 -12.08
N GLN A 33 -13.66 5.07 -12.45
CA GLN A 33 -13.89 5.54 -13.81
C GLN A 33 -14.25 7.03 -13.77
N GLY A 34 -13.35 7.88 -14.24
CA GLY A 34 -13.56 9.31 -14.37
C GLY A 34 -13.84 10.03 -13.06
N ILE A 35 -13.20 9.64 -11.97
CA ILE A 35 -13.46 10.20 -10.64
C ILE A 35 -13.04 11.66 -10.56
N GLU A 36 -13.99 12.52 -10.20
CA GLU A 36 -13.77 13.93 -9.92
C GLU A 36 -14.11 14.25 -8.46
N ARG A 37 -13.33 15.16 -7.88
CA ARG A 37 -13.59 15.69 -6.53
C ARG A 37 -13.12 17.11 -6.41
N THR A 38 -14.01 18.01 -5.98
CA THR A 38 -13.77 19.42 -5.75
C THR A 38 -14.15 19.78 -4.30
N PHE A 39 -13.31 20.54 -3.63
CA PHE A 39 -13.58 21.08 -2.32
C PHE A 39 -13.93 22.58 -2.42
N THR A 40 -14.62 23.10 -1.44
CA THR A 40 -14.83 24.55 -1.29
C THR A 40 -13.92 25.03 -0.17
N ASP A 41 -13.10 26.03 -0.43
CA ASP A 41 -12.25 26.65 0.58
C ASP A 41 -13.05 27.57 1.53
N ARG A 42 -12.40 28.09 2.56
CA ARG A 42 -13.02 28.99 3.56
C ARG A 42 -13.54 30.31 2.95
N ARG A 43 -13.11 30.64 1.74
CA ARG A 43 -13.51 31.87 1.01
C ARG A 43 -14.61 31.59 0.00
N GLY A 44 -15.09 30.32 -0.11
CA GLY A 44 -16.10 29.89 -1.07
C GLY A 44 -15.53 29.59 -2.46
N ALA A 45 -14.21 29.57 -2.65
CA ALA A 45 -13.61 29.22 -3.92
C ALA A 45 -13.54 27.70 -4.11
N GLU A 46 -13.84 27.26 -5.32
CA GLU A 46 -13.72 25.85 -5.71
C GLU A 46 -12.24 25.46 -5.85
N VAL A 47 -11.90 24.33 -5.26
CA VAL A 47 -10.56 23.74 -5.28
C VAL A 47 -10.66 22.32 -5.77
N PRO A 48 -10.52 22.08 -7.11
CA PRO A 48 -10.57 20.74 -7.67
C PRO A 48 -9.37 19.92 -7.18
N ALA A 49 -9.62 18.81 -6.52
CA ALA A 49 -8.58 17.91 -6.01
C ALA A 49 -8.25 16.80 -7.01
N LEU A 50 -9.29 16.17 -7.60
CA LEU A 50 -9.17 15.14 -8.63
C LEU A 50 -9.95 15.55 -9.87
N GLY A 51 -9.40 15.29 -11.05
CA GLY A 51 -9.96 15.75 -12.32
C GLY A 51 -10.11 14.62 -13.34
N GLY A 52 -10.94 13.63 -13.06
CA GLY A 52 -11.23 12.53 -13.97
C GLY A 52 -10.21 11.38 -13.83
N VAL A 53 -9.93 10.93 -12.59
CA VAL A 53 -9.03 9.79 -12.32
C VAL A 53 -9.73 8.48 -12.65
N SER A 54 -9.10 7.67 -13.50
CA SER A 54 -9.50 6.29 -13.77
C SER A 54 -8.33 5.36 -13.41
N LEU A 55 -8.62 4.31 -12.65
CA LEU A 55 -7.65 3.28 -12.32
C LEU A 55 -8.36 1.96 -11.99
N ARG A 56 -7.63 0.87 -12.14
CA ARG A 56 -8.09 -0.47 -11.77
C ARG A 56 -7.00 -1.15 -10.95
N VAL A 57 -7.39 -1.84 -9.87
CA VAL A 57 -6.49 -2.64 -9.02
C VAL A 57 -7.07 -4.04 -8.91
N VAL A 58 -6.27 -5.06 -9.21
CA VAL A 58 -6.71 -6.46 -9.10
C VAL A 58 -6.47 -6.99 -7.68
N HIS A 59 -7.17 -8.07 -7.32
CA HIS A 59 -6.98 -8.70 -6.01
C HIS A 59 -5.52 -9.14 -5.79
N GLY A 60 -4.99 -8.82 -4.62
CA GLY A 60 -3.61 -9.15 -4.24
C GLY A 60 -2.54 -8.24 -4.83
N GLU A 61 -2.90 -7.27 -5.67
CA GLU A 61 -1.98 -6.29 -6.22
C GLU A 61 -1.57 -5.26 -5.16
N LEU A 62 -0.31 -4.85 -5.17
CA LEU A 62 0.16 -3.65 -4.52
C LEU A 62 0.38 -2.56 -5.57
N LEU A 63 -0.55 -1.62 -5.66
CA LEU A 63 -0.43 -0.41 -6.46
C LEU A 63 0.12 0.73 -5.62
N ALA A 64 1.22 1.35 -6.05
CA ALA A 64 1.70 2.59 -5.45
C ALA A 64 1.21 3.81 -6.24
N VAL A 65 0.77 4.84 -5.55
CA VAL A 65 0.39 6.14 -6.14
C VAL A 65 1.39 7.19 -5.69
N VAL A 66 2.12 7.74 -6.64
CA VAL A 66 3.08 8.82 -6.39
C VAL A 66 2.60 10.13 -7.04
N GLY A 67 3.01 11.26 -6.48
CA GLY A 67 2.65 12.57 -7.02
C GLY A 67 3.03 13.69 -6.07
N PRO A 68 3.05 14.95 -6.53
CA PRO A 68 3.40 16.09 -5.68
C PRO A 68 2.42 16.28 -4.51
N SER A 69 2.87 16.99 -3.49
CA SER A 69 2.01 17.33 -2.33
C SER A 69 0.76 18.09 -2.80
N GLY A 70 -0.40 17.70 -2.25
CA GLY A 70 -1.67 18.34 -2.56
C GLY A 70 -2.29 17.96 -3.91
N CYS A 71 -1.79 16.96 -4.63
CA CYS A 71 -2.37 16.50 -5.90
C CYS A 71 -3.61 15.60 -5.74
N GLY A 72 -4.08 15.32 -4.52
CA GLY A 72 -5.30 14.56 -4.29
C GLY A 72 -5.11 13.10 -3.88
N LYS A 73 -3.88 12.64 -3.56
CA LYS A 73 -3.60 11.24 -3.15
C LYS A 73 -4.40 10.79 -1.93
N THR A 74 -4.40 11.57 -0.85
CA THR A 74 -5.22 11.30 0.35
C THR A 74 -6.71 11.29 0.01
N THR A 75 -7.17 12.24 -0.81
CA THR A 75 -8.57 12.28 -1.28
C THR A 75 -8.96 11.00 -2.03
N LEU A 76 -8.06 10.48 -2.86
CA LEU A 76 -8.27 9.22 -3.58
C LEU A 76 -8.46 8.05 -2.59
N LEU A 77 -7.61 7.94 -1.56
CA LEU A 77 -7.74 6.91 -0.53
C LEU A 77 -9.04 7.05 0.28
N GLU A 78 -9.42 8.28 0.64
CA GLU A 78 -10.65 8.56 1.39
C GLU A 78 -11.91 8.19 0.60
N LEU A 79 -11.92 8.43 -0.72
CA LEU A 79 -13.01 8.02 -1.61
C LEU A 79 -13.12 6.49 -1.66
N ILE A 80 -12.02 5.77 -1.85
CA ILE A 80 -11.99 4.29 -1.89
C ILE A 80 -12.45 3.69 -0.56
N CYS A 81 -12.12 4.33 0.57
CA CYS A 81 -12.58 3.89 1.88
C CYS A 81 -14.02 4.31 2.23
N GLY A 82 -14.74 5.00 1.32
CA GLY A 82 -16.10 5.48 1.55
C GLY A 82 -16.21 6.60 2.58
N LEU A 83 -15.10 7.27 2.90
CA LEU A 83 -15.07 8.42 3.81
C LEU A 83 -15.52 9.71 3.13
N GLN A 84 -15.51 9.73 1.82
CA GLN A 84 -16.02 10.79 0.96
C GLN A 84 -16.79 10.18 -0.22
N VAL A 85 -17.56 11.02 -0.90
CA VAL A 85 -18.31 10.65 -2.13
C VAL A 85 -17.70 11.45 -3.29
N PRO A 86 -17.48 10.87 -4.47
CA PRO A 86 -17.01 11.61 -5.64
C PRO A 86 -18.12 12.56 -6.14
N ASP A 87 -17.72 13.67 -6.76
CA ASP A 87 -18.66 14.60 -7.39
C ASP A 87 -19.10 14.12 -8.78
N ALA A 88 -18.24 13.32 -9.47
CA ALA A 88 -18.55 12.65 -10.72
C ALA A 88 -17.71 11.36 -10.86
N GLY A 89 -18.13 10.50 -11.78
CA GLY A 89 -17.50 9.21 -12.06
C GLY A 89 -18.17 8.04 -11.32
N VAL A 90 -17.61 6.84 -11.52
CA VAL A 90 -18.06 5.60 -10.87
C VAL A 90 -16.93 5.02 -10.05
N LEU A 91 -17.23 4.63 -8.81
CA LEU A 91 -16.26 4.00 -7.90
C LEU A 91 -16.89 2.70 -7.37
N GLU A 92 -16.19 1.61 -7.61
CA GLU A 92 -16.47 0.31 -7.03
C GLU A 92 -15.21 -0.18 -6.29
N SER A 93 -15.38 -0.65 -5.07
CA SER A 93 -14.27 -1.16 -4.25
C SER A 93 -14.75 -2.21 -3.27
N ASP A 94 -13.94 -3.22 -3.08
CA ASP A 94 -14.07 -4.10 -1.92
C ASP A 94 -13.94 -3.30 -0.62
N PRO A 95 -14.44 -3.86 0.51
CA PRO A 95 -14.32 -3.21 1.80
C PRO A 95 -12.88 -2.84 2.13
N ALA A 96 -12.60 -1.54 2.26
CA ALA A 96 -11.29 -0.98 2.46
C ALA A 96 -11.10 -0.45 3.89
N VAL A 97 -9.83 -0.30 4.31
CA VAL A 97 -9.43 0.37 5.54
C VAL A 97 -8.32 1.37 5.24
N LEU A 98 -8.46 2.57 5.80
CA LEU A 98 -7.46 3.64 5.69
C LEU A 98 -6.48 3.61 6.86
N MET A 99 -5.18 3.58 6.56
CA MET A 99 -4.13 4.04 7.45
C MET A 99 -3.79 5.48 7.06
N PRO A 100 -4.23 6.49 7.83
CA PRO A 100 -3.95 7.87 7.48
C PRO A 100 -2.49 8.24 7.79
N GLN A 101 -2.00 9.30 7.16
CA GLN A 101 -0.63 9.81 7.34
C GLN A 101 -0.29 10.09 8.81
N ARG A 102 -1.26 10.61 9.60
CA ARG A 102 -1.13 10.76 11.05
C ARG A 102 -1.54 9.47 11.74
N ASP A 103 -0.86 9.14 12.82
CA ASP A 103 -1.13 7.91 13.59
C ASP A 103 -2.55 7.86 14.19
N LEU A 104 -3.13 9.00 14.53
CA LEU A 104 -4.47 9.15 15.11
C LEU A 104 -4.75 8.15 16.26
N LEU A 105 -3.74 7.93 17.11
CA LEU A 105 -3.92 7.10 18.30
C LEU A 105 -4.78 7.85 19.33
N LEU A 106 -5.65 7.11 20.01
CA LEU A 106 -6.49 7.64 21.07
C LEU A 106 -5.65 7.84 22.34
N PRO A 107 -5.48 9.07 22.83
CA PRO A 107 -4.52 9.36 23.89
C PRO A 107 -4.86 8.74 25.25
N TRP A 108 -6.12 8.33 25.46
CA TRP A 108 -6.60 7.66 26.67
C TRP A 108 -6.51 6.14 26.64
N LEU A 109 -6.06 5.55 25.54
CA LEU A 109 -5.81 4.11 25.41
C LEU A 109 -4.30 3.85 25.41
N ASP A 110 -3.91 2.70 25.97
CA ASP A 110 -2.55 2.19 25.79
C ASP A 110 -2.29 1.75 24.34
N ALA A 111 -1.04 1.48 24.00
CA ALA A 111 -0.63 1.11 22.65
C ALA A 111 -1.34 -0.15 22.16
N LEU A 112 -1.47 -1.16 23.03
CA LEU A 112 -2.09 -2.42 22.65
C LEU A 112 -3.60 -2.28 22.45
N ASP A 113 -4.30 -1.48 23.27
CA ASP A 113 -5.72 -1.19 23.06
C ASP A 113 -5.96 -0.32 21.83
N ASN A 114 -5.05 0.62 21.50
CA ASN A 114 -5.07 1.35 20.23
C ASN A 114 -4.96 0.41 19.04
N ALA A 115 -4.01 -0.52 19.08
CA ALA A 115 -3.82 -1.50 18.01
C ALA A 115 -5.02 -2.45 17.87
N ALA A 116 -5.60 -2.88 19.01
CA ALA A 116 -6.75 -3.78 19.06
C ALA A 116 -8.09 -3.11 18.72
N LEU A 117 -8.13 -1.78 18.53
CA LEU A 117 -9.36 -0.99 18.40
C LEU A 117 -10.27 -1.50 17.27
N ALA A 118 -9.72 -1.82 16.12
CA ALA A 118 -10.51 -2.32 14.99
C ALA A 118 -11.24 -3.64 15.33
N LEU A 119 -10.59 -4.55 16.04
CA LEU A 119 -11.20 -5.80 16.53
C LEU A 119 -12.29 -5.53 17.57
N ARG A 120 -12.08 -4.52 18.42
CA ARG A 120 -13.08 -4.10 19.43
C ARG A 120 -14.34 -3.53 18.78
N ILE A 121 -14.19 -2.75 17.72
CA ILE A 121 -15.31 -2.24 16.92
C ILE A 121 -16.05 -3.40 16.25
N ALA A 122 -15.34 -4.45 15.84
CA ALA A 122 -15.92 -5.69 15.31
C ALA A 122 -16.46 -6.64 16.43
N HIS A 123 -16.67 -6.12 17.65
CA HIS A 123 -17.21 -6.85 18.81
C HIS A 123 -16.37 -8.05 19.31
N VAL A 124 -15.10 -8.14 18.93
CA VAL A 124 -14.18 -9.15 19.50
C VAL A 124 -13.94 -8.84 20.99
N PRO A 125 -14.02 -9.82 21.90
CA PRO A 125 -13.76 -9.61 23.33
C PRO A 125 -12.37 -8.99 23.55
N ARG A 126 -12.26 -8.05 24.52
CA ARG A 126 -11.03 -7.29 24.78
C ARG A 126 -9.80 -8.16 24.95
N ALA A 127 -9.89 -9.22 25.74
CA ALA A 127 -8.76 -10.13 25.99
C ALA A 127 -8.25 -10.76 24.68
N GLN A 128 -9.14 -11.27 23.85
CA GLN A 128 -8.80 -11.88 22.56
C GLN A 128 -8.28 -10.84 21.54
N ALA A 129 -8.85 -9.64 21.53
CA ALA A 129 -8.39 -8.56 20.67
C ALA A 129 -6.96 -8.12 21.04
N ARG A 130 -6.65 -8.00 22.34
CA ARG A 130 -5.29 -7.70 22.84
C ARG A 130 -4.31 -8.82 22.53
N GLU A 131 -4.69 -10.08 22.68
CA GLU A 131 -3.84 -11.23 22.32
C GLU A 131 -3.43 -11.21 20.85
N ARG A 132 -4.39 -10.98 19.93
CA ARG A 132 -4.11 -10.85 18.50
C ARG A 132 -3.22 -9.65 18.19
N ALA A 133 -3.38 -8.54 18.88
CA ALA A 133 -2.52 -7.37 18.71
C ALA A 133 -1.10 -7.62 19.24
N ALA A 134 -0.96 -8.32 20.38
CA ALA A 134 0.33 -8.62 21.01
C ALA A 134 1.24 -9.48 20.11
N SER A 135 0.69 -10.40 19.33
CA SER A 135 1.48 -11.21 18.40
C SER A 135 2.18 -10.35 17.34
N LEU A 136 1.50 -9.32 16.84
CA LEU A 136 2.07 -8.38 15.86
C LEU A 136 3.05 -7.37 16.51
N PHE A 137 2.88 -7.06 17.79
CA PHE A 137 3.81 -6.19 18.52
C PHE A 137 5.22 -6.77 18.56
N ALA A 138 5.35 -8.08 18.81
CA ALA A 138 6.65 -8.76 18.80
C ALA A 138 7.31 -8.71 17.41
N GLU A 139 6.53 -8.93 16.35
CA GLU A 139 7.03 -8.90 14.98
C GLU A 139 7.48 -7.50 14.52
N LEU A 140 6.83 -6.45 15.06
CA LEU A 140 7.06 -5.06 14.67
C LEU A 140 7.91 -4.26 15.66
N GLY A 141 8.63 -4.96 16.57
CA GLY A 141 9.55 -4.33 17.51
C GLY A 141 8.87 -3.38 18.50
N LEU A 142 7.63 -3.71 18.91
CA LEU A 142 6.85 -2.98 19.92
C LEU A 142 6.76 -3.73 21.25
N GLN A 143 7.47 -4.85 21.38
CA GLN A 143 7.50 -5.65 22.60
C GLN A 143 8.00 -4.81 23.79
N GLY A 144 7.30 -4.89 24.92
CA GLY A 144 7.57 -4.11 26.12
C GLY A 144 6.85 -2.75 26.18
N PHE A 145 6.21 -2.30 25.08
CA PHE A 145 5.47 -1.04 25.00
C PHE A 145 3.95 -1.22 24.97
N GLU A 146 3.44 -2.41 25.31
CA GLU A 146 2.02 -2.75 25.23
C GLU A 146 1.14 -1.84 26.07
N ARG A 147 1.67 -1.37 27.22
CA ARG A 147 0.98 -0.51 28.19
C ARG A 147 1.33 0.98 28.06
N ALA A 148 2.26 1.33 27.17
CA ALA A 148 2.64 2.71 26.98
C ALA A 148 1.51 3.52 26.34
N HIS A 149 1.28 4.73 26.81
CA HIS A 149 0.35 5.68 26.19
C HIS A 149 1.01 6.36 24.97
N PRO A 150 0.23 6.90 24.02
CA PRO A 150 0.77 7.56 22.82
C PRO A 150 1.82 8.64 23.11
N SER A 151 1.72 9.35 24.23
CA SER A 151 2.69 10.36 24.66
C SER A 151 4.05 9.80 25.07
N GLU A 152 4.13 8.52 25.41
CA GLU A 152 5.34 7.80 25.84
C GLU A 152 6.04 7.10 24.67
N LEU A 153 5.41 7.10 23.49
CA LEU A 153 5.92 6.45 22.28
C LEU A 153 6.65 7.45 21.36
N SER A 154 7.71 6.98 20.71
CA SER A 154 8.30 7.74 19.61
C SER A 154 7.33 7.86 18.42
N GLY A 155 7.56 8.80 17.51
CA GLY A 155 6.75 8.96 16.29
C GLY A 155 6.69 7.67 15.46
N GLY A 156 7.82 7.01 15.29
CA GLY A 156 7.89 5.72 14.59
C GLY A 156 7.18 4.59 15.32
N MET A 157 7.19 4.56 16.65
CA MET A 157 6.42 3.58 17.41
C MET A 157 4.92 3.81 17.27
N ARG A 158 4.45 5.06 17.35
CA ARG A 158 3.04 5.39 17.10
C ARG A 158 2.59 4.97 15.72
N GLN A 159 3.43 5.20 14.70
CA GLN A 159 3.14 4.78 13.31
C GLN A 159 3.01 3.27 13.21
N ARG A 160 3.89 2.50 13.85
CA ARG A 160 3.81 1.03 13.90
C ARG A 160 2.55 0.54 14.63
N VAL A 161 2.14 1.17 15.71
CA VAL A 161 0.87 0.86 16.40
C VAL A 161 -0.33 1.12 15.48
N ALA A 162 -0.36 2.24 14.77
CA ALA A 162 -1.40 2.56 13.79
C ALA A 162 -1.43 1.54 12.64
N PHE A 163 -0.26 1.07 12.22
CA PHE A 163 -0.13 0.03 11.19
C PHE A 163 -0.73 -1.31 11.68
N VAL A 164 -0.42 -1.76 12.90
CA VAL A 164 -1.04 -2.95 13.51
C VAL A 164 -2.56 -2.80 13.56
N ARG A 165 -3.07 -1.63 13.99
CA ARG A 165 -4.52 -1.34 14.01
C ARG A 165 -5.16 -1.52 12.64
N THR A 166 -4.50 -1.04 11.58
CA THR A 166 -4.98 -1.16 10.20
C THR A 166 -5.02 -2.61 9.74
N LEU A 167 -3.97 -3.38 10.01
CA LEU A 167 -3.92 -4.81 9.67
C LEU A 167 -5.02 -5.62 10.36
N LEU A 168 -5.27 -5.33 11.64
CA LEU A 168 -6.27 -6.01 12.46
C LEU A 168 -7.71 -5.65 12.08
N ALA A 169 -7.93 -4.63 11.26
CA ALA A 169 -9.25 -4.34 10.70
C ALA A 169 -9.78 -5.46 9.79
N GLY A 170 -8.90 -6.34 9.29
CA GLY A 170 -9.28 -7.53 8.53
C GLY A 170 -9.93 -7.26 7.17
N LYS A 171 -9.79 -6.04 6.63
CA LYS A 171 -10.34 -5.68 5.33
C LYS A 171 -9.50 -6.23 4.19
N PRO A 172 -10.11 -6.62 3.05
CA PRO A 172 -9.38 -7.12 1.89
C PRO A 172 -8.51 -6.06 1.22
N VAL A 173 -8.92 -4.77 1.29
CA VAL A 173 -8.18 -3.64 0.72
C VAL A 173 -7.56 -2.81 1.83
N LEU A 174 -6.24 -2.56 1.72
CA LEU A 174 -5.48 -1.68 2.60
C LEU A 174 -5.11 -0.40 1.84
N CYS A 175 -5.61 0.73 2.27
CA CYS A 175 -5.25 2.06 1.79
C CYS A 175 -4.23 2.67 2.77
N LEU A 176 -2.98 2.84 2.36
CA LEU A 176 -1.87 3.28 3.19
C LEU A 176 -1.40 4.67 2.73
N ASP A 177 -1.59 5.69 3.57
CA ASP A 177 -1.19 7.07 3.28
C ASP A 177 0.15 7.38 3.98
N GLU A 178 1.24 7.40 3.22
CA GLU A 178 2.63 7.63 3.68
C GLU A 178 3.00 6.80 4.93
N PRO A 179 2.79 5.47 4.92
CA PRO A 179 2.86 4.64 6.13
C PRO A 179 4.25 4.60 6.77
N PHE A 180 5.30 4.95 6.04
CA PHE A 180 6.68 4.91 6.52
C PHE A 180 7.30 6.29 6.69
N GLY A 181 6.55 7.37 6.46
CA GLY A 181 7.07 8.75 6.46
C GLY A 181 7.68 9.22 7.79
N ALA A 182 7.16 8.74 8.92
CA ALA A 182 7.64 9.10 10.26
C ALA A 182 8.79 8.21 10.79
N LEU A 183 9.26 7.22 9.98
CA LEU A 183 10.29 6.27 10.37
C LEU A 183 11.69 6.75 9.94
N ASP A 184 12.70 6.46 10.78
CA ASP A 184 14.10 6.54 10.36
C ASP A 184 14.41 5.52 9.24
N ALA A 185 15.53 5.69 8.57
CA ALA A 185 15.89 4.90 7.38
C ALA A 185 16.01 3.39 7.65
N ILE A 186 16.53 3.01 8.83
CA ILE A 186 16.71 1.59 9.19
C ILE A 186 15.36 0.95 9.48
N THR A 187 14.58 1.57 10.37
CA THR A 187 13.24 1.10 10.74
C THR A 187 12.31 1.08 9.53
N ARG A 188 12.42 2.06 8.63
CA ARG A 188 11.65 2.10 7.37
C ARG A 188 11.95 0.87 6.50
N ALA A 189 13.22 0.54 6.30
CA ALA A 189 13.61 -0.64 5.52
C ALA A 189 13.09 -1.94 6.15
N GLU A 190 13.21 -2.09 7.46
CA GLU A 190 12.69 -3.25 8.21
C GLU A 190 11.16 -3.40 8.06
N MET A 191 10.42 -2.28 8.14
CA MET A 191 8.96 -2.28 7.98
C MET A 191 8.52 -2.57 6.54
N GLN A 192 9.23 -2.06 5.54
CA GLN A 192 9.00 -2.37 4.14
C GLN A 192 9.20 -3.87 3.87
N ASP A 193 10.30 -4.44 4.35
CA ASP A 193 10.58 -5.88 4.24
C ASP A 193 9.55 -6.72 4.99
N TRP A 194 9.12 -6.26 6.17
CA TRP A 194 8.08 -6.93 6.93
C TRP A 194 6.75 -6.94 6.15
N LEU A 195 6.34 -5.80 5.57
CA LEU A 195 5.11 -5.71 4.76
C LEU A 195 5.15 -6.70 3.58
N VAL A 196 6.26 -6.75 2.85
CA VAL A 196 6.44 -7.69 1.73
C VAL A 196 6.26 -9.13 2.20
N ARG A 197 6.87 -9.52 3.32
CA ARG A 197 6.72 -10.87 3.88
C ARG A 197 5.30 -11.15 4.39
N ALA A 198 4.64 -10.17 4.99
CA ALA A 198 3.27 -10.30 5.47
C ALA A 198 2.29 -10.53 4.32
N LEU A 199 2.41 -9.76 3.23
CA LEU A 199 1.59 -9.90 2.03
C LEU A 199 1.87 -11.22 1.28
N ALA A 200 3.10 -11.73 1.30
CA ALA A 200 3.41 -13.04 0.73
C ALA A 200 2.74 -14.19 1.50
N ARG A 201 2.55 -14.06 2.82
CA ARG A 201 1.87 -15.08 3.67
C ARG A 201 0.35 -14.97 3.63
N ALA A 202 -0.17 -13.74 3.56
CA ALA A 202 -1.59 -13.44 3.54
C ALA A 202 -1.86 -12.33 2.51
N PRO A 203 -2.07 -12.69 1.24
CA PRO A 203 -2.26 -11.73 0.16
C PRO A 203 -3.44 -10.79 0.45
N ARG A 204 -3.23 -9.50 0.25
CA ARG A 204 -4.24 -8.44 0.31
C ARG A 204 -3.97 -7.44 -0.79
N THR A 205 -5.00 -6.80 -1.26
CA THR A 205 -4.88 -5.66 -2.17
C THR A 205 -4.40 -4.44 -1.39
N VAL A 206 -3.38 -3.76 -1.90
CA VAL A 206 -2.80 -2.58 -1.22
C VAL A 206 -2.75 -1.41 -2.17
N LEU A 207 -3.30 -0.29 -1.75
CA LEU A 207 -3.07 1.01 -2.38
C LEU A 207 -2.15 1.82 -1.48
N LEU A 208 -0.90 1.98 -1.90
CA LEU A 208 0.14 2.69 -1.17
C LEU A 208 0.32 4.09 -1.75
N VAL A 209 0.04 5.10 -0.97
CA VAL A 209 0.36 6.49 -1.31
C VAL A 209 1.69 6.87 -0.68
N THR A 210 2.61 7.37 -1.49
CA THR A 210 3.91 7.86 -1.02
C THR A 210 4.42 9.00 -1.91
N HIS A 211 5.29 9.84 -1.37
CA HIS A 211 6.06 10.80 -2.13
C HIS A 211 7.47 10.27 -2.49
N ASP A 212 7.84 9.11 -1.96
CA ASP A 212 9.11 8.44 -2.21
C ASP A 212 8.98 7.45 -3.38
N VAL A 213 9.53 7.84 -4.53
CA VAL A 213 9.50 7.02 -5.76
C VAL A 213 10.29 5.72 -5.61
N GLU A 214 11.38 5.74 -4.84
CA GLU A 214 12.16 4.54 -4.57
C GLU A 214 11.33 3.52 -3.77
N GLU A 215 10.61 3.99 -2.74
CA GLU A 215 9.68 3.16 -1.97
C GLU A 215 8.61 2.54 -2.86
N ALA A 216 8.00 3.34 -3.74
CA ALA A 216 6.99 2.86 -4.68
C ALA A 216 7.53 1.73 -5.57
N VAL A 217 8.70 1.91 -6.18
CA VAL A 217 9.31 0.90 -7.06
C VAL A 217 9.77 -0.34 -6.28
N LEU A 218 10.22 -0.19 -5.05
CA LEU A 218 10.65 -1.34 -4.23
C LEU A 218 9.49 -2.24 -3.83
N LEU A 219 8.32 -1.66 -3.55
CA LEU A 219 7.20 -2.37 -2.95
C LEU A 219 6.10 -2.76 -3.94
N ALA A 220 5.79 -1.91 -4.92
CA ALA A 220 4.59 -2.06 -5.74
C ALA A 220 4.78 -3.04 -6.92
N ASP A 221 3.67 -3.61 -7.38
CA ASP A 221 3.59 -4.34 -8.65
C ASP A 221 3.44 -3.36 -9.81
N ARG A 222 2.78 -2.20 -9.54
CA ARG A 222 2.58 -1.11 -10.49
C ARG A 222 2.65 0.23 -9.76
N VAL A 223 3.21 1.25 -10.42
CA VAL A 223 3.31 2.62 -9.92
C VAL A 223 2.45 3.54 -10.79
N LEU A 224 1.47 4.21 -10.19
CA LEU A 224 0.65 5.23 -10.81
C LEU A 224 1.21 6.60 -10.46
N VAL A 225 1.44 7.43 -11.47
CA VAL A 225 1.91 8.81 -11.28
C VAL A 225 0.75 9.77 -11.45
N LEU A 226 0.49 10.60 -10.44
CA LEU A 226 -0.50 11.67 -10.51
C LEU A 226 0.15 13.02 -10.84
N SER A 227 -0.53 13.78 -11.69
CA SER A 227 -0.16 15.17 -12.00
C SER A 227 -0.39 16.10 -10.79
N PRO A 228 0.17 17.33 -10.79
CA PRO A 228 -0.28 18.39 -9.89
C PRO A 228 -1.79 18.62 -9.98
N ARG A 229 -2.32 19.30 -8.98
CA ARG A 229 -3.76 19.61 -8.84
C ARG A 229 -4.35 20.33 -10.09
N PRO A 230 -5.54 19.89 -10.57
CA PRO A 230 -6.28 18.70 -10.14
C PRO A 230 -5.56 17.41 -10.54
N GLY A 231 -5.46 16.46 -9.61
CA GLY A 231 -4.78 15.20 -9.86
C GLY A 231 -5.43 14.44 -11.00
N ARG A 232 -4.61 14.08 -11.98
CA ARG A 232 -4.95 13.22 -13.12
C ARG A 232 -3.88 12.15 -13.26
N VAL A 233 -4.20 11.05 -13.88
CA VAL A 233 -3.20 10.03 -14.19
C VAL A 233 -2.24 10.59 -15.24
N ALA A 234 -0.98 10.77 -14.87
CA ALA A 234 0.07 11.24 -15.78
C ALA A 234 0.79 10.06 -16.46
N GLY A 235 0.79 8.89 -15.84
CA GLY A 235 1.34 7.68 -16.40
C GLY A 235 1.32 6.53 -15.40
N GLU A 236 1.59 5.34 -15.90
CA GLU A 236 1.71 4.10 -15.11
C GLU A 236 2.98 3.37 -15.49
N ILE A 237 3.55 2.65 -14.54
CA ILE A 237 4.77 1.85 -14.70
C ILE A 237 4.53 0.48 -14.10
N ASP A 238 4.67 -0.56 -14.90
CA ASP A 238 4.65 -1.95 -14.42
C ASP A 238 6.02 -2.30 -13.83
N VAL A 239 6.02 -2.79 -12.60
CA VAL A 239 7.24 -3.21 -11.91
C VAL A 239 7.33 -4.73 -11.94
N ALA A 240 7.61 -5.29 -13.12
CA ALA A 240 7.71 -6.74 -13.36
C ALA A 240 9.00 -7.35 -12.78
N LEU A 241 9.31 -7.05 -11.51
CA LEU A 241 10.48 -7.56 -10.79
C LEU A 241 10.02 -8.34 -9.55
N PRO A 242 10.62 -9.51 -9.28
CA PRO A 242 10.30 -10.27 -8.06
C PRO A 242 10.72 -9.50 -6.80
N ARG A 243 9.99 -9.70 -5.71
CA ARG A 243 10.34 -9.19 -4.38
C ARG A 243 11.07 -10.27 -3.55
N PRO A 244 12.03 -9.90 -2.65
CA PRO A 244 12.47 -8.54 -2.35
C PRO A 244 13.38 -7.94 -3.42
N ARG A 245 13.31 -6.62 -3.62
CA ARG A 245 14.08 -5.87 -4.60
C ARG A 245 15.23 -5.12 -3.96
N GLY A 246 16.41 -5.18 -4.57
CA GLY A 246 17.59 -4.43 -4.10
C GLY A 246 17.57 -2.99 -4.59
N ARG A 247 17.84 -2.03 -3.70
CA ARG A 247 17.90 -0.59 -4.04
C ARG A 247 18.94 -0.26 -5.11
N THR A 248 20.00 -1.07 -5.21
CA THR A 248 21.10 -0.93 -6.16
C THR A 248 20.93 -1.77 -7.44
N ASP A 249 19.82 -2.52 -7.58
CA ASP A 249 19.52 -3.24 -8.83
C ASP A 249 19.31 -2.22 -9.95
N ALA A 250 20.05 -2.37 -11.04
CA ALA A 250 19.99 -1.45 -12.18
C ALA A 250 18.59 -1.31 -12.78
N ARG A 251 17.77 -2.37 -12.71
CA ARG A 251 16.38 -2.36 -13.18
C ARG A 251 15.50 -1.52 -12.23
N VAL A 252 15.70 -1.58 -10.92
CA VAL A 252 15.01 -0.75 -9.93
C VAL A 252 15.39 0.72 -10.14
N VAL A 253 16.68 1.01 -10.37
CA VAL A 253 17.16 2.36 -10.64
C VAL A 253 16.52 2.92 -11.92
N ALA A 254 16.46 2.14 -13.01
CA ALA A 254 15.85 2.57 -14.26
C ALA A 254 14.34 2.86 -14.11
N LEU A 255 13.59 2.02 -13.39
CA LEU A 255 12.16 2.25 -13.12
C LEU A 255 11.94 3.49 -12.24
N ARG A 256 12.83 3.75 -11.28
CA ARG A 256 12.79 4.97 -10.47
C ARG A 256 13.00 6.21 -11.32
N GLU A 257 13.98 6.18 -12.23
CA GLU A 257 14.26 7.29 -13.17
C GLU A 257 13.05 7.54 -14.07
N GLN A 258 12.45 6.49 -14.64
CA GLN A 258 11.23 6.60 -15.44
C GLN A 258 10.08 7.26 -14.65
N ALA A 259 9.87 6.89 -13.40
CA ALA A 259 8.83 7.51 -12.56
C ALA A 259 9.12 8.98 -12.26
N LEU A 260 10.40 9.35 -12.06
CA LEU A 260 10.82 10.74 -11.87
C LEU A 260 10.62 11.57 -13.13
N GLU A 261 10.87 11.01 -14.32
CA GLU A 261 10.61 11.68 -15.60
C GLU A 261 9.12 11.94 -15.81
N LEU A 262 8.25 10.97 -15.50
CA LEU A 262 6.78 11.16 -15.55
C LEU A 262 6.32 12.26 -14.58
N LEU A 263 6.87 12.29 -13.36
CA LEU A 263 6.58 13.34 -12.39
C LEU A 263 7.05 14.73 -12.86
N ALA A 264 8.20 14.82 -13.52
CA ALA A 264 8.73 16.05 -14.07
C ALA A 264 7.89 16.54 -15.25
N GLY A 265 7.50 15.63 -16.16
CA GLY A 265 6.66 15.94 -17.33
C GLY A 265 5.22 16.30 -16.99
N ALA A 266 4.72 15.87 -15.82
CA ALA A 266 3.38 16.19 -15.34
C ALA A 266 3.26 17.61 -14.75
N ARG A 267 4.37 18.34 -14.54
CA ARG A 267 4.33 19.72 -14.05
C ARG A 267 3.83 20.66 -15.15
N PRO A 268 2.88 21.57 -14.85
CA PRO A 268 2.54 22.63 -15.80
C PRO A 268 3.77 23.49 -16.06
N ALA A 269 3.96 23.90 -17.34
CA ALA A 269 5.02 24.80 -17.78
C ALA A 269 4.88 26.18 -17.13
#